data_8446a6c21f6658fd69eae4911d504037
#
_entry.id   8446a6c21f6658fd69eae4911d504037
#
_cell.length_a   1.000
_cell.length_b   1.000
_cell.length_c   1.000
_cell.angle_alpha   90.00
_cell.angle_beta   90.00
_cell.angle_gamma   90.00
#
_symmetry.space_group_name_H-M   'P 1'
#
loop_
_entity.id
_entity.type
_entity.pdbx_description
1 polymer ?
#
loop_
_entity_poly.entity_id
_entity_poly.type
_entity_poly.pdbx_seq_one_letter_code
_entity_poly.pdbx_strand_id
1 'polypeptide(L)'
;MCGIAGIIATKEEHLSSIKKMTDIIQHRGPNGNNIYQWNNVALGHLRLSIIDLSEGGTQPMHWHDKYTIIYNGEVYNYIEIKEELVKKGYDFTSHSDTEVMLAAYDCWGEGCLSHFNGMFAFALLDKANNKLFCARDRFGVKPFYYYRRDDYFAFASEIKAFTVLAGWQAVANKERVYEFLQFGLQDLTHETMFEGVYQLKGGHYLLYDLNTGKQQIQQWSDITQPADYEPADSAAATFKKLFSSSVSLRLRADVKVGSCLSGGLDSSSVVLTVNEQLRALNKQELQETVSSCFENKKYDEQEYIDAVVEKAKCINHKIFPDLTDLYNQLSKIVWHQDEPFGSTSVFAQWSVFKKAREENITVMLDGQGADEILAGYHSYYGVYFWELIKKGQFKKLGAELKGIKSLGLYSNGFIVKEIVKNAVPLPVWLLIKKLGKQQQDWINYPYQSTKHTADDISFSSVQQMSYSQVVSSNLPMLLHFEDRDSMAFSIEARVPFLDYRLAQFIYNLPASEKISNGITKSVLRRAMQDVLPAKVLNRKDKMGFVTPEAVWVKEYSAQLRSDLEKAVAISNGFINQHIVEKFDRVVEGRE
;
A
#
# COMPACT_ATOMS: atom_id res chain seq x y z
N MET A 1 -12.58 5.94 -5.31
CA MET A 1 -12.59 4.55 -4.78
C MET A 1 -13.89 4.26 -4.07
N CYS A 2 -14.28 2.98 -4.05
CA CYS A 2 -15.58 2.57 -3.57
C CYS A 2 -15.46 1.69 -2.31
N GLY A 3 -16.57 1.28 -1.74
CA GLY A 3 -16.66 0.21 -0.77
C GLY A 3 -17.44 -0.95 -1.36
N ILE A 4 -16.96 -2.17 -1.19
CA ILE A 4 -17.69 -3.38 -1.56
C ILE A 4 -17.94 -4.25 -0.33
N ALA A 5 -19.09 -4.92 -0.34
CA ALA A 5 -19.42 -5.95 0.63
C ALA A 5 -20.29 -7.02 -0.05
N GLY A 6 -20.18 -8.25 0.40
CA GLY A 6 -21.02 -9.33 -0.09
C GLY A 6 -21.16 -10.44 0.91
N ILE A 7 -22.28 -11.15 0.81
CA ILE A 7 -22.58 -12.30 1.66
C ILE A 7 -23.29 -13.38 0.85
N ILE A 8 -22.85 -14.61 1.04
CA ILE A 8 -23.47 -15.81 0.48
C ILE A 8 -23.97 -16.64 1.65
N ALA A 9 -25.27 -16.87 1.74
CA ALA A 9 -25.89 -17.60 2.85
C ALA A 9 -27.18 -18.26 2.42
N THR A 10 -27.56 -19.35 3.10
CA THR A 10 -28.86 -20.03 2.88
C THR A 10 -29.99 -19.38 3.66
N LYS A 11 -29.66 -18.66 4.73
CA LYS A 11 -30.65 -18.00 5.60
C LYS A 11 -30.80 -16.54 5.25
N GLU A 12 -32.03 -16.05 5.08
CA GLU A 12 -32.36 -14.66 4.74
C GLU A 12 -31.87 -13.67 5.82
N GLU A 13 -31.85 -14.06 7.10
CA GLU A 13 -31.32 -13.20 8.17
C GLU A 13 -29.85 -12.79 7.98
N HIS A 14 -29.04 -13.65 7.36
CA HIS A 14 -27.65 -13.32 7.03
C HIS A 14 -27.58 -12.40 5.81
N LEU A 15 -28.35 -12.69 4.75
CA LEU A 15 -28.39 -11.86 3.54
C LEU A 15 -28.83 -10.44 3.84
N SER A 16 -29.81 -10.26 4.74
CA SER A 16 -30.28 -8.92 5.17
C SER A 16 -29.22 -8.09 5.90
N SER A 17 -28.13 -8.71 6.38
CA SER A 17 -27.00 -8.01 7.02
C SER A 17 -26.19 -7.17 6.04
N ILE A 18 -26.34 -7.37 4.73
CA ILE A 18 -25.60 -6.64 3.69
C ILE A 18 -25.72 -5.11 3.84
N LYS A 19 -26.93 -4.62 4.19
CA LYS A 19 -27.17 -3.19 4.42
C LYS A 19 -26.33 -2.65 5.58
N LYS A 20 -26.25 -3.39 6.68
CA LYS A 20 -25.44 -3.00 7.84
C LYS A 20 -23.94 -3.06 7.50
N MET A 21 -23.51 -4.05 6.71
CA MET A 21 -22.11 -4.16 6.23
C MET A 21 -21.70 -2.95 5.38
N THR A 22 -22.59 -2.47 4.49
CA THR A 22 -22.31 -1.26 3.72
C THR A 22 -22.37 0.00 4.57
N ASP A 23 -23.34 0.13 5.47
CA ASP A 23 -23.50 1.33 6.29
C ASP A 23 -22.26 1.62 7.16
N ILE A 24 -21.65 0.58 7.75
CA ILE A 24 -20.49 0.75 8.64
C ILE A 24 -19.22 1.22 7.90
N ILE A 25 -19.14 1.01 6.58
CA ILE A 25 -18.03 1.46 5.73
C ILE A 25 -18.45 2.58 4.76
N GLN A 26 -19.52 3.33 5.06
CA GLN A 26 -20.08 4.35 4.18
C GLN A 26 -19.11 5.48 3.81
N HIS A 27 -18.10 5.75 4.66
CA HIS A 27 -17.05 6.73 4.39
C HIS A 27 -16.28 6.43 3.08
N ARG A 28 -16.26 5.17 2.61
CA ARG A 28 -15.59 4.80 1.36
C ARG A 28 -16.29 5.34 0.12
N GLY A 29 -17.61 5.49 0.16
CA GLY A 29 -18.36 5.89 -1.03
C GLY A 29 -19.58 6.73 -0.68
N PRO A 30 -19.43 8.05 -0.52
CA PRO A 30 -20.50 8.94 -0.11
C PRO A 30 -21.53 9.24 -1.21
N ASN A 31 -21.26 8.89 -2.47
CA ASN A 31 -22.09 9.26 -3.62
C ASN A 31 -23.22 8.26 -3.93
N GLY A 32 -23.22 7.09 -3.30
CA GLY A 32 -24.28 6.09 -3.48
C GLY A 32 -24.08 4.86 -2.61
N ASN A 33 -25.18 4.22 -2.21
CA ASN A 33 -25.21 2.96 -1.46
C ASN A 33 -26.30 2.07 -2.04
N ASN A 34 -25.92 1.12 -2.88
CA ASN A 34 -26.83 0.24 -3.59
C ASN A 34 -26.58 -1.22 -3.22
N ILE A 35 -27.67 -1.99 -3.19
CA ILE A 35 -27.68 -3.40 -2.84
C ILE A 35 -28.38 -4.18 -3.95
N TYR A 36 -27.86 -5.35 -4.24
CA TYR A 36 -28.48 -6.32 -5.14
C TYR A 36 -28.50 -7.70 -4.47
N GLN A 37 -29.64 -8.37 -4.57
CA GLN A 37 -29.79 -9.74 -4.07
C GLN A 37 -30.21 -10.66 -5.22
N TRP A 38 -29.57 -11.81 -5.30
CA TRP A 38 -29.91 -12.88 -6.24
C TRP A 38 -29.74 -14.23 -5.55
N ASN A 39 -30.84 -14.99 -5.44
CA ASN A 39 -30.85 -16.26 -4.73
C ASN A 39 -30.23 -16.13 -3.33
N ASN A 40 -29.16 -16.89 -3.08
CA ASN A 40 -28.42 -16.93 -1.83
C ASN A 40 -27.22 -15.95 -1.76
N VAL A 41 -27.15 -14.97 -2.66
CA VAL A 41 -26.08 -13.96 -2.75
C VAL A 41 -26.66 -12.57 -2.54
N ALA A 42 -26.08 -11.78 -1.64
CA ALA A 42 -26.33 -10.36 -1.51
C ALA A 42 -25.03 -9.58 -1.73
N LEU A 43 -25.06 -8.57 -2.60
CA LEU A 43 -23.95 -7.70 -2.97
C LEU A 43 -24.29 -6.26 -2.62
N GLY A 44 -23.34 -5.53 -2.04
CA GLY A 44 -23.47 -4.13 -1.68
C GLY A 44 -22.31 -3.31 -2.21
N HIS A 45 -22.62 -2.12 -2.71
CA HIS A 45 -21.65 -1.20 -3.27
C HIS A 45 -21.85 0.21 -2.76
N LEU A 46 -20.76 0.83 -2.35
CA LEU A 46 -20.66 2.24 -1.93
C LEU A 46 -19.86 3.01 -2.97
N ARG A 47 -20.49 3.96 -3.63
CA ARG A 47 -19.88 4.68 -4.76
C ARG A 47 -19.13 5.93 -4.32
N LEU A 48 -17.87 6.05 -4.75
CA LEU A 48 -17.15 7.31 -4.90
C LEU A 48 -16.99 7.55 -6.40
N SER A 49 -17.70 8.53 -6.95
CA SER A 49 -17.71 8.81 -8.40
C SER A 49 -16.42 9.51 -8.81
N ILE A 50 -15.65 8.89 -9.72
CA ILE A 50 -14.37 9.39 -10.24
C ILE A 50 -14.33 9.37 -11.75
N ILE A 51 -14.72 8.25 -12.37
CA ILE A 51 -14.91 8.09 -13.81
C ILE A 51 -16.40 7.87 -14.05
N ASP A 52 -16.94 8.55 -15.09
CA ASP A 52 -18.37 8.56 -15.41
C ASP A 52 -19.24 9.02 -14.22
N LEU A 53 -19.34 10.31 -14.00
CA LEU A 53 -20.10 10.89 -12.88
C LEU A 53 -21.63 10.70 -13.00
N SER A 54 -22.10 10.15 -14.13
CA SER A 54 -23.51 9.88 -14.40
C SER A 54 -23.99 8.58 -13.72
N GLU A 55 -25.27 8.26 -13.87
CA GLU A 55 -25.83 6.97 -13.45
C GLU A 55 -25.24 5.78 -14.19
N GLY A 56 -24.58 5.98 -15.37
CA GLY A 56 -23.90 4.94 -16.12
C GLY A 56 -22.76 4.24 -15.37
N GLY A 57 -22.17 4.91 -14.35
CA GLY A 57 -21.16 4.31 -13.47
C GLY A 57 -21.74 3.68 -12.20
N THR A 58 -23.05 3.53 -12.08
CA THR A 58 -23.69 2.97 -10.88
C THR A 58 -23.46 1.46 -10.74
N GLN A 59 -23.21 1.02 -9.51
CA GLN A 59 -23.01 -0.39 -9.17
C GLN A 59 -23.93 -0.77 -7.98
N PRO A 60 -24.34 -2.06 -7.83
CA PRO A 60 -23.94 -3.21 -8.64
C PRO A 60 -24.33 -3.07 -10.11
N MET A 61 -23.36 -3.26 -11.01
CA MET A 61 -23.59 -3.11 -12.46
C MET A 61 -23.91 -4.47 -13.06
N HIS A 62 -24.90 -4.50 -13.97
CA HIS A 62 -25.36 -5.70 -14.63
C HIS A 62 -24.91 -5.74 -16.09
N TRP A 63 -24.51 -6.91 -16.58
CA TRP A 63 -24.21 -7.16 -17.97
C TRP A 63 -25.15 -8.21 -18.52
N HIS A 64 -26.13 -7.75 -19.29
CA HIS A 64 -27.27 -8.56 -19.68
C HIS A 64 -27.87 -9.27 -18.43
N ASP A 65 -28.43 -10.45 -18.59
CA ASP A 65 -28.87 -11.27 -17.46
C ASP A 65 -27.80 -12.24 -16.95
N LYS A 66 -26.55 -12.13 -17.47
CA LYS A 66 -25.46 -13.07 -17.18
C LYS A 66 -24.66 -12.71 -15.94
N TYR A 67 -24.21 -11.47 -15.84
CA TYR A 67 -23.22 -11.04 -14.84
C TYR A 67 -23.69 -9.87 -14.00
N THR A 68 -23.20 -9.81 -12.78
CA THR A 68 -23.35 -8.65 -11.88
C THR A 68 -22.02 -8.41 -11.18
N ILE A 69 -21.50 -7.19 -11.24
CA ILE A 69 -20.23 -6.82 -10.60
C ILE A 69 -20.42 -5.75 -9.53
N ILE A 70 -19.65 -5.88 -8.43
CA ILE A 70 -19.30 -4.79 -7.52
C ILE A 70 -17.79 -4.64 -7.51
N TYR A 71 -17.31 -3.41 -7.58
CA TYR A 71 -15.93 -3.10 -7.87
C TYR A 71 -15.45 -1.87 -7.09
N ASN A 72 -14.29 -1.98 -6.47
CA ASN A 72 -13.56 -0.92 -5.81
C ASN A 72 -12.19 -0.76 -6.49
N GLY A 73 -12.00 0.30 -7.25
CA GLY A 73 -10.74 0.54 -7.94
C GLY A 73 -10.86 1.34 -9.22
N GLU A 74 -9.81 1.25 -10.05
CA GLU A 74 -9.70 1.84 -11.38
C GLU A 74 -8.90 0.92 -12.31
N VAL A 75 -9.46 0.56 -13.46
CA VAL A 75 -8.76 -0.06 -14.57
C VAL A 75 -8.33 1.04 -15.53
N TYR A 76 -7.14 1.60 -15.31
CA TYR A 76 -6.66 2.82 -16.00
C TYR A 76 -6.62 2.70 -17.52
N ASN A 77 -6.35 1.50 -18.06
CA ASN A 77 -6.30 1.26 -19.51
C ASN A 77 -7.63 0.79 -20.09
N TYR A 78 -8.76 1.17 -19.46
CA TYR A 78 -10.09 0.76 -19.92
C TYR A 78 -10.41 1.25 -21.33
N ILE A 79 -9.88 2.40 -21.75
CA ILE A 79 -10.10 2.97 -23.09
C ILE A 79 -9.50 2.04 -24.15
N GLU A 80 -8.27 1.61 -23.96
CA GLU A 80 -7.55 0.71 -24.86
C GLU A 80 -8.21 -0.68 -24.92
N ILE A 81 -8.67 -1.19 -23.77
CA ILE A 81 -9.43 -2.46 -23.71
C ILE A 81 -10.77 -2.33 -24.42
N LYS A 82 -11.49 -1.22 -24.22
CA LYS A 82 -12.75 -0.94 -24.90
C LYS A 82 -12.58 -0.95 -26.42
N GLU A 83 -11.54 -0.30 -26.94
CA GLU A 83 -11.23 -0.29 -28.38
C GLU A 83 -10.97 -1.71 -28.93
N GLU A 84 -10.29 -2.58 -28.16
CA GLU A 84 -10.08 -3.97 -28.53
C GLU A 84 -11.39 -4.76 -28.55
N LEU A 85 -12.24 -4.58 -27.53
CA LEU A 85 -13.52 -5.26 -27.41
C LEU A 85 -14.52 -4.82 -28.48
N VAL A 86 -14.53 -3.53 -28.84
CA VAL A 86 -15.36 -3.03 -29.98
C VAL A 86 -14.98 -3.74 -31.30
N LYS A 87 -13.69 -3.96 -31.56
CA LYS A 87 -13.23 -4.74 -32.72
C LYS A 87 -13.68 -6.20 -32.68
N LYS A 88 -14.04 -6.72 -31.53
CA LYS A 88 -14.59 -8.06 -31.33
C LYS A 88 -16.12 -8.10 -31.33
N GLY A 89 -16.77 -6.95 -31.57
CA GLY A 89 -18.23 -6.85 -31.70
C GLY A 89 -18.98 -6.51 -30.42
N TYR A 90 -18.30 -6.00 -29.39
CA TYR A 90 -18.93 -5.53 -28.16
C TYR A 90 -19.38 -4.07 -28.28
N ASP A 91 -20.57 -3.77 -27.81
CA ASP A 91 -21.13 -2.42 -27.72
C ASP A 91 -21.18 -1.95 -26.25
N PHE A 92 -21.03 -0.65 -26.04
CA PHE A 92 -20.97 -0.05 -24.71
C PHE A 92 -21.97 1.10 -24.57
N THR A 93 -22.60 1.20 -23.44
CA THR A 93 -23.63 2.21 -23.13
C THR A 93 -23.15 3.28 -22.15
N SER A 94 -22.08 3.00 -21.41
CA SER A 94 -21.50 3.92 -20.43
C SER A 94 -20.07 4.35 -20.81
N HIS A 95 -19.53 5.29 -20.04
CA HIS A 95 -18.13 5.67 -20.09
C HIS A 95 -17.31 5.05 -18.94
N SER A 96 -17.94 4.17 -18.15
CA SER A 96 -17.33 3.55 -16.99
C SER A 96 -16.35 2.43 -17.39
N ASP A 97 -15.24 2.34 -16.68
CA ASP A 97 -14.33 1.20 -16.74
C ASP A 97 -14.99 -0.11 -16.25
N THR A 98 -15.97 -0.01 -15.37
CA THR A 98 -16.73 -1.15 -14.83
C THR A 98 -17.47 -1.93 -15.94
N GLU A 99 -18.08 -1.23 -16.89
CA GLU A 99 -18.74 -1.87 -18.05
C GLU A 99 -17.71 -2.60 -18.92
N VAL A 100 -16.53 -2.00 -19.10
CA VAL A 100 -15.42 -2.60 -19.85
C VAL A 100 -14.91 -3.88 -19.15
N MET A 101 -14.87 -3.91 -17.81
CA MET A 101 -14.49 -5.12 -17.06
C MET A 101 -15.49 -6.26 -17.27
N LEU A 102 -16.80 -5.97 -17.30
CA LEU A 102 -17.85 -6.97 -17.56
C LEU A 102 -17.72 -7.57 -18.96
N ALA A 103 -17.55 -6.72 -19.97
CA ALA A 103 -17.32 -7.16 -21.34
C ALA A 103 -16.00 -7.96 -21.49
N ALA A 104 -14.94 -7.55 -20.78
CA ALA A 104 -13.67 -8.25 -20.75
C ALA A 104 -13.83 -9.67 -20.14
N TYR A 105 -14.59 -9.80 -19.07
CA TYR A 105 -14.89 -11.11 -18.48
C TYR A 105 -15.74 -11.98 -19.42
N ASP A 106 -16.74 -11.41 -20.09
CA ASP A 106 -17.53 -12.16 -21.10
C ASP A 106 -16.66 -12.66 -22.26
N CYS A 107 -15.65 -11.85 -22.65
CA CYS A 107 -14.75 -12.18 -23.77
C CYS A 107 -13.65 -13.20 -23.38
N TRP A 108 -13.04 -13.05 -22.19
CA TRP A 108 -11.81 -13.78 -21.83
C TRP A 108 -11.91 -14.59 -20.54
N GLY A 109 -13.07 -14.61 -19.88
CA GLY A 109 -13.22 -15.26 -18.56
C GLY A 109 -12.25 -14.70 -17.53
N GLU A 110 -11.69 -15.56 -16.68
CA GLU A 110 -10.69 -15.18 -15.67
C GLU A 110 -9.40 -14.61 -16.29
N GLY A 111 -9.11 -14.92 -17.56
CA GLY A 111 -7.98 -14.36 -18.31
C GLY A 111 -8.04 -12.85 -18.52
N CYS A 112 -9.21 -12.21 -18.34
CA CYS A 112 -9.37 -10.75 -18.40
C CYS A 112 -8.41 -10.00 -17.46
N LEU A 113 -8.01 -10.61 -16.34
CA LEU A 113 -7.09 -10.01 -15.36
C LEU A 113 -5.73 -9.65 -15.98
N SER A 114 -5.25 -10.41 -16.95
CA SER A 114 -3.97 -10.15 -17.61
C SER A 114 -3.98 -8.88 -18.46
N HIS A 115 -5.14 -8.46 -18.96
CA HIS A 115 -5.33 -7.25 -19.77
C HIS A 115 -5.41 -5.97 -18.92
N PHE A 116 -5.73 -6.07 -17.63
CA PHE A 116 -5.95 -4.90 -16.77
C PHE A 116 -4.65 -4.26 -16.30
N ASN A 117 -4.51 -2.96 -16.50
CA ASN A 117 -3.54 -2.11 -15.81
C ASN A 117 -4.30 -1.20 -14.85
N GLY A 118 -4.32 -1.59 -13.58
CA GLY A 118 -5.16 -0.91 -12.60
C GLY A 118 -4.86 -1.30 -11.17
N MET A 119 -5.60 -0.70 -10.29
CA MET A 119 -5.71 -1.04 -8.87
C MET A 119 -7.16 -1.43 -8.60
N PHE A 120 -7.41 -2.62 -8.11
CA PHE A 120 -8.77 -3.11 -7.99
C PHE A 120 -8.96 -4.23 -6.97
N ALA A 121 -10.17 -4.25 -6.43
CA ALA A 121 -10.77 -5.40 -5.79
C ALA A 121 -12.22 -5.49 -6.25
N PHE A 122 -12.66 -6.63 -6.76
CA PHE A 122 -14.02 -6.79 -7.24
C PHE A 122 -14.59 -8.17 -6.89
N ALA A 123 -15.91 -8.26 -6.94
CA ALA A 123 -16.64 -9.51 -6.92
C ALA A 123 -17.64 -9.51 -8.08
N LEU A 124 -17.53 -10.50 -8.96
CA LEU A 124 -18.36 -10.70 -10.13
C LEU A 124 -19.18 -11.97 -9.95
N LEU A 125 -20.49 -11.83 -9.90
CA LEU A 125 -21.46 -12.92 -9.87
C LEU A 125 -21.73 -13.38 -11.32
N ASP A 126 -21.30 -14.59 -11.62
CA ASP A 126 -21.62 -15.30 -12.87
C ASP A 126 -22.83 -16.21 -12.63
N LYS A 127 -24.01 -15.72 -13.03
CA LYS A 127 -25.30 -16.39 -12.79
C LYS A 127 -25.44 -17.67 -13.63
N ALA A 128 -24.89 -17.68 -14.84
CA ALA A 128 -24.98 -18.82 -15.74
C ALA A 128 -24.19 -20.02 -15.22
N ASN A 129 -23.04 -19.76 -14.61
CA ASN A 129 -22.17 -20.80 -14.08
C ASN A 129 -22.33 -21.02 -12.57
N ASN A 130 -23.25 -20.30 -11.89
CA ASN A 130 -23.46 -20.35 -10.44
C ASN A 130 -22.13 -20.18 -9.65
N LYS A 131 -21.33 -19.19 -10.00
CA LYS A 131 -20.07 -18.90 -9.33
C LYS A 131 -19.90 -17.43 -9.01
N LEU A 132 -19.13 -17.14 -7.96
CA LEU A 132 -18.61 -15.82 -7.64
C LEU A 132 -17.13 -15.78 -7.95
N PHE A 133 -16.72 -14.84 -8.80
CA PHE A 133 -15.32 -14.57 -9.15
C PHE A 133 -14.88 -13.29 -8.46
N CYS A 134 -13.98 -13.41 -7.48
CA CYS A 134 -13.40 -12.28 -6.76
C CYS A 134 -11.93 -12.14 -7.13
N ALA A 135 -11.45 -10.94 -7.42
CA ALA A 135 -10.04 -10.72 -7.72
C ALA A 135 -9.50 -9.46 -7.05
N ARG A 136 -8.20 -9.47 -6.78
CA ARG A 136 -7.44 -8.36 -6.24
C ARG A 136 -6.29 -8.02 -7.19
N ASP A 137 -5.99 -6.73 -7.35
CA ASP A 137 -4.93 -6.25 -8.24
C ASP A 137 -3.55 -6.83 -7.90
N ARG A 138 -2.59 -6.64 -8.83
CA ARG A 138 -1.26 -7.26 -8.79
C ARG A 138 -0.49 -7.03 -7.50
N PHE A 139 -0.62 -5.85 -6.90
CA PHE A 139 0.12 -5.45 -5.70
C PHE A 139 -0.74 -5.43 -4.43
N GLY A 140 -2.06 -5.64 -4.58
CA GLY A 140 -3.00 -5.55 -3.47
C GLY A 140 -3.24 -4.10 -3.02
N VAL A 141 -3.21 -3.13 -3.95
CA VAL A 141 -3.48 -1.72 -3.65
C VAL A 141 -4.89 -1.55 -3.07
N LYS A 142 -5.88 -2.26 -3.63
CA LYS A 142 -7.24 -2.23 -3.08
C LYS A 142 -7.49 -3.42 -2.17
N PRO A 143 -8.12 -3.20 -1.01
CA PRO A 143 -8.34 -4.25 -0.01
C PRO A 143 -9.47 -5.20 -0.42
N PHE A 144 -9.32 -6.46 -0.07
CA PHE A 144 -10.34 -7.50 -0.15
C PHE A 144 -10.17 -8.45 1.02
N TYR A 145 -11.08 -8.37 2.00
CA TYR A 145 -11.13 -9.28 3.15
C TYR A 145 -12.27 -10.27 3.00
N TYR A 146 -12.13 -11.47 3.59
CA TYR A 146 -13.18 -12.47 3.61
C TYR A 146 -13.21 -13.22 4.93
N TYR A 147 -14.40 -13.65 5.30
CA TYR A 147 -14.69 -14.37 6.52
C TYR A 147 -15.63 -15.52 6.22
N ARG A 148 -15.36 -16.70 6.74
CA ARG A 148 -16.15 -17.89 6.49
C ARG A 148 -16.62 -18.53 7.80
N ARG A 149 -17.90 -18.89 7.82
CA ARG A 149 -18.51 -19.78 8.80
C ARG A 149 -19.22 -20.93 8.09
N ASP A 150 -19.77 -21.87 8.86
CA ASP A 150 -20.50 -23.02 8.30
C ASP A 150 -21.78 -22.58 7.56
N ASP A 151 -22.41 -21.48 7.99
CA ASP A 151 -23.69 -21.00 7.52
C ASP A 151 -23.61 -19.80 6.55
N TYR A 152 -22.45 -19.18 6.40
CA TYR A 152 -22.23 -18.12 5.40
C TYR A 152 -20.75 -17.91 5.02
N PHE A 153 -20.56 -17.33 3.85
CA PHE A 153 -19.32 -16.73 3.39
C PHE A 153 -19.55 -15.24 3.17
N ALA A 154 -18.72 -14.38 3.74
CA ALA A 154 -18.79 -12.94 3.60
C ALA A 154 -17.48 -12.34 3.16
N PHE A 155 -17.52 -11.22 2.41
CA PHE A 155 -16.36 -10.46 2.02
C PHE A 155 -16.65 -8.96 2.06
N ALA A 156 -15.60 -8.14 2.24
CA ALA A 156 -15.72 -6.69 2.29
C ALA A 156 -14.38 -5.98 2.04
N SER A 157 -14.45 -4.68 1.77
CA SER A 157 -13.27 -3.80 1.68
C SER A 157 -12.60 -3.57 3.03
N GLU A 158 -13.32 -3.66 4.14
CA GLU A 158 -12.80 -3.41 5.50
C GLU A 158 -13.31 -4.47 6.48
N ILE A 159 -12.45 -4.83 7.45
CA ILE A 159 -12.72 -5.88 8.45
C ILE A 159 -13.93 -5.52 9.33
N LYS A 160 -14.09 -4.24 9.68
CA LYS A 160 -15.22 -3.77 10.49
C LYS A 160 -16.59 -4.11 9.90
N ALA A 161 -16.70 -4.35 8.59
CA ALA A 161 -17.94 -4.79 7.96
C ALA A 161 -18.43 -6.14 8.48
N PHE A 162 -17.56 -6.97 9.04
CA PHE A 162 -17.95 -8.26 9.61
C PHE A 162 -18.52 -8.15 11.03
N THR A 163 -18.27 -7.04 11.74
CA THR A 163 -18.71 -6.84 13.12
C THR A 163 -20.23 -6.84 13.29
N VAL A 164 -20.96 -6.59 12.21
CA VAL A 164 -22.43 -6.56 12.19
C VAL A 164 -23.07 -7.92 11.84
N LEU A 165 -22.26 -8.93 11.52
CA LEU A 165 -22.73 -10.26 11.17
C LEU A 165 -23.14 -11.06 12.40
N ALA A 166 -24.24 -11.78 12.31
CA ALA A 166 -24.71 -12.62 13.40
C ALA A 166 -23.67 -13.68 13.78
N GLY A 167 -23.36 -13.75 15.07
CA GLY A 167 -22.38 -14.71 15.61
C GLY A 167 -20.91 -14.37 15.35
N TRP A 168 -20.58 -13.22 14.76
CA TRP A 168 -19.21 -12.76 14.69
C TRP A 168 -18.72 -12.31 16.07
N GLN A 169 -17.47 -12.60 16.36
CA GLN A 169 -16.78 -12.16 17.57
C GLN A 169 -15.34 -11.75 17.22
N ALA A 170 -14.86 -10.67 17.82
CA ALA A 170 -13.49 -10.23 17.71
C ALA A 170 -12.58 -11.15 18.54
N VAL A 171 -12.04 -12.18 17.90
CA VAL A 171 -11.04 -13.07 18.51
C VAL A 171 -9.67 -12.72 17.95
N ALA A 172 -8.72 -12.39 18.83
CA ALA A 172 -7.37 -12.03 18.40
C ALA A 172 -6.60 -13.25 17.86
N ASN A 173 -6.03 -13.10 16.65
CA ASN A 173 -5.05 -14.04 16.12
C ASN A 173 -3.72 -13.83 16.87
N LYS A 174 -3.45 -14.68 17.84
CA LYS A 174 -2.34 -14.54 18.76
C LYS A 174 -0.97 -14.51 18.07
N GLU A 175 -0.83 -15.24 16.97
CA GLU A 175 0.41 -15.28 16.19
C GLU A 175 0.68 -13.93 15.53
N ARG A 176 -0.33 -13.35 14.87
CA ARG A 176 -0.22 -12.06 14.21
C ARG A 176 -0.03 -10.92 15.20
N VAL A 177 -0.75 -10.92 16.33
CA VAL A 177 -0.57 -9.95 17.40
C VAL A 177 0.84 -10.02 17.98
N TYR A 178 1.38 -11.22 18.22
CA TYR A 178 2.75 -11.39 18.69
C TYR A 178 3.79 -10.85 17.69
N GLU A 179 3.64 -11.14 16.40
CA GLU A 179 4.54 -10.62 15.37
C GLU A 179 4.52 -9.08 15.30
N PHE A 180 3.35 -8.50 15.43
CA PHE A 180 3.22 -7.05 15.50
C PHE A 180 3.92 -6.47 16.75
N LEU A 181 3.64 -6.98 17.94
CA LEU A 181 4.23 -6.49 19.19
C LEU A 181 5.76 -6.68 19.22
N GLN A 182 6.26 -7.79 18.68
CA GLN A 182 7.68 -8.14 18.71
C GLN A 182 8.49 -7.45 17.60
N PHE A 183 7.91 -7.26 16.41
CA PHE A 183 8.63 -6.86 15.19
C PHE A 183 8.03 -5.65 14.48
N GLY A 184 6.86 -5.17 14.88
CA GLY A 184 6.12 -4.11 14.19
C GLY A 184 5.59 -4.53 12.81
N LEU A 185 5.45 -5.84 12.56
CA LEU A 185 5.10 -6.39 11.26
C LEU A 185 3.59 -6.66 11.15
N GLN A 186 3.01 -6.27 10.03
CA GLN A 186 1.61 -6.41 9.69
C GLN A 186 1.50 -6.82 8.21
N ASP A 187 0.37 -7.43 7.83
CA ASP A 187 0.07 -7.83 6.45
C ASP A 187 1.09 -8.80 5.79
N LEU A 188 1.86 -9.54 6.59
CA LEU A 188 2.87 -10.49 6.09
C LEU A 188 2.26 -11.67 5.34
N THR A 189 1.07 -12.08 5.73
CA THR A 189 0.39 -13.28 5.25
C THR A 189 -1.02 -12.96 4.76
N HIS A 190 -1.79 -13.99 4.42
CA HIS A 190 -3.22 -13.85 4.15
C HIS A 190 -4.06 -13.75 5.44
N GLU A 191 -3.48 -14.03 6.60
CA GLU A 191 -4.14 -13.92 7.90
C GLU A 191 -4.10 -12.48 8.40
N THR A 192 -5.16 -12.08 9.11
CA THR A 192 -5.27 -10.78 9.78
C THR A 192 -5.06 -10.95 11.30
N MET A 193 -5.10 -9.86 12.05
CA MET A 193 -5.07 -9.91 13.52
C MET A 193 -6.36 -10.44 14.14
N PHE A 194 -7.39 -10.72 13.33
CA PHE A 194 -8.64 -11.35 13.74
C PHE A 194 -8.68 -12.81 13.29
N GLU A 195 -8.88 -13.73 14.23
CA GLU A 195 -8.98 -15.17 13.93
C GLU A 195 -10.15 -15.44 12.97
N GLY A 196 -9.88 -16.23 11.91
CA GLY A 196 -10.86 -16.59 10.89
C GLY A 196 -11.15 -15.50 9.85
N VAL A 197 -10.60 -14.29 9.99
CA VAL A 197 -10.66 -13.24 8.98
C VAL A 197 -9.38 -13.26 8.14
N TYR A 198 -9.55 -13.32 6.83
CA TYR A 198 -8.45 -13.43 5.87
C TYR A 198 -8.49 -12.29 4.86
N GLN A 199 -7.33 -11.96 4.29
CA GLN A 199 -7.23 -11.10 3.12
C GLN A 199 -6.90 -11.91 1.87
N LEU A 200 -7.49 -11.55 0.74
CA LEU A 200 -7.04 -12.02 -0.56
C LEU A 200 -5.75 -11.29 -0.91
N LYS A 201 -4.66 -12.02 -1.18
CA LYS A 201 -3.36 -11.41 -1.47
C LYS A 201 -3.36 -10.70 -2.83
N GLY A 202 -2.46 -9.72 -2.99
CA GLY A 202 -2.23 -9.09 -4.28
C GLY A 202 -1.88 -10.12 -5.35
N GLY A 203 -2.34 -9.92 -6.58
CA GLY A 203 -2.13 -10.86 -7.69
C GLY A 203 -2.86 -12.20 -7.56
N HIS A 204 -3.89 -12.28 -6.72
CA HIS A 204 -4.70 -13.49 -6.53
C HIS A 204 -6.17 -13.25 -6.87
N TYR A 205 -6.84 -14.34 -7.22
CA TYR A 205 -8.30 -14.38 -7.32
C TYR A 205 -8.86 -15.57 -6.53
N LEU A 206 -10.14 -15.46 -6.18
CA LEU A 206 -10.92 -16.46 -5.48
C LEU A 206 -12.14 -16.82 -6.35
N LEU A 207 -12.32 -18.10 -6.62
CA LEU A 207 -13.54 -18.66 -7.20
C LEU A 207 -14.35 -19.32 -6.09
N TYR A 208 -15.61 -18.96 -5.97
CA TYR A 208 -16.55 -19.58 -5.05
C TYR A 208 -17.69 -20.21 -5.84
N ASP A 209 -17.85 -21.53 -5.71
CA ASP A 209 -18.93 -22.30 -6.33
C ASP A 209 -20.19 -22.19 -5.45
N LEU A 210 -21.24 -21.57 -5.96
CA LEU A 210 -22.49 -21.32 -5.23
C LEU A 210 -23.30 -22.58 -4.97
N ASN A 211 -23.09 -23.67 -5.74
CA ASN A 211 -23.82 -24.93 -5.55
C ASN A 211 -23.18 -25.76 -4.43
N THR A 212 -21.85 -25.77 -4.33
CA THR A 212 -21.12 -26.65 -3.42
C THR A 212 -20.52 -25.94 -2.20
N GLY A 213 -20.46 -24.60 -2.22
CA GLY A 213 -19.78 -23.80 -1.20
C GLY A 213 -18.25 -23.95 -1.19
N LYS A 214 -17.67 -24.58 -2.22
CA LYS A 214 -16.21 -24.73 -2.34
C LYS A 214 -15.58 -23.44 -2.83
N GLN A 215 -14.44 -23.09 -2.24
CA GLN A 215 -13.61 -21.98 -2.68
C GLN A 215 -12.26 -22.45 -3.20
N GLN A 216 -11.73 -21.77 -4.21
CA GLN A 216 -10.41 -21.99 -4.77
C GLN A 216 -9.72 -20.63 -4.91
N ILE A 217 -8.50 -20.50 -4.37
CA ILE A 217 -7.68 -19.30 -4.51
C ILE A 217 -6.50 -19.63 -5.42
N GLN A 218 -6.24 -18.77 -6.41
CA GLN A 218 -5.15 -18.92 -7.37
C GLN A 218 -4.39 -17.61 -7.55
N GLN A 219 -3.08 -17.71 -7.73
CA GLN A 219 -2.24 -16.59 -8.13
C GLN A 219 -2.32 -16.41 -9.65
N TRP A 220 -2.64 -15.22 -10.10
CA TRP A 220 -2.75 -14.87 -11.53
C TRP A 220 -1.64 -13.94 -12.00
N SER A 221 -0.94 -13.27 -11.08
CA SER A 221 0.16 -12.36 -11.40
C SER A 221 1.26 -12.41 -10.36
N ASP A 222 2.51 -12.22 -10.82
CA ASP A 222 3.70 -12.09 -9.98
C ASP A 222 4.65 -11.05 -10.61
N ILE A 223 5.36 -10.29 -9.77
CA ILE A 223 6.31 -9.26 -10.22
C ILE A 223 7.50 -9.86 -11.01
N THR A 224 7.77 -11.15 -10.87
CA THR A 224 8.83 -11.86 -11.59
C THR A 224 8.49 -12.13 -13.06
N GLN A 225 7.20 -12.05 -13.43
CA GLN A 225 6.77 -12.24 -14.81
C GLN A 225 7.32 -11.12 -15.70
N PRO A 226 7.73 -11.41 -16.94
CA PRO A 226 8.15 -10.38 -17.88
C PRO A 226 6.95 -9.49 -18.24
N ALA A 227 7.15 -8.18 -18.23
CA ALA A 227 6.18 -7.24 -18.76
C ALA A 227 6.41 -7.03 -20.26
N ASP A 228 5.33 -6.85 -20.98
CA ASP A 228 5.39 -6.38 -22.37
C ASP A 228 5.56 -4.85 -22.36
N TYR A 229 6.69 -4.39 -22.85
CA TYR A 229 7.00 -2.97 -23.03
C TYR A 229 8.05 -2.78 -24.13
N GLU A 230 7.99 -1.64 -24.80
CA GLU A 230 9.02 -1.25 -25.75
C GLU A 230 10.21 -0.59 -25.03
N PRO A 231 11.42 -1.20 -25.04
CA PRO A 231 12.59 -0.58 -24.46
C PRO A 231 13.01 0.68 -25.24
N ALA A 232 13.67 1.59 -24.56
CA ALA A 232 14.35 2.73 -25.16
C ALA A 232 15.88 2.50 -25.10
N ASP A 233 16.67 3.45 -25.63
CA ASP A 233 18.14 3.33 -25.81
C ASP A 233 18.92 3.06 -24.51
N SER A 234 18.33 3.33 -23.34
CA SER A 234 18.96 3.10 -22.04
C SER A 234 17.95 2.76 -20.96
N ALA A 235 18.41 2.17 -19.86
CA ALA A 235 17.56 1.88 -18.69
C ALA A 235 16.88 3.15 -18.15
N ALA A 236 17.58 4.29 -18.12
CA ALA A 236 17.00 5.55 -17.67
C ALA A 236 15.93 6.10 -18.63
N ALA A 237 16.12 5.98 -19.93
CA ALA A 237 15.16 6.38 -20.94
C ALA A 237 13.91 5.47 -20.93
N THR A 238 14.10 4.15 -20.80
CA THR A 238 13.00 3.18 -20.64
C THR A 238 12.21 3.47 -19.37
N PHE A 239 12.90 3.70 -18.25
CA PHE A 239 12.25 4.10 -17.00
C PHE A 239 11.40 5.37 -17.19
N LYS A 240 11.96 6.43 -17.77
CA LYS A 240 11.25 7.71 -17.99
C LYS A 240 10.00 7.51 -18.85
N LYS A 241 10.09 6.72 -19.94
CA LYS A 241 8.97 6.38 -20.82
C LYS A 241 7.84 5.66 -20.06
N LEU A 242 8.19 4.60 -19.32
CA LEU A 242 7.22 3.81 -18.55
C LEU A 242 6.60 4.62 -17.40
N PHE A 243 7.41 5.39 -16.67
CA PHE A 243 6.94 6.22 -15.57
C PHE A 243 6.01 7.33 -16.04
N SER A 244 6.36 8.02 -17.13
CA SER A 244 5.48 9.04 -17.73
C SER A 244 4.17 8.43 -18.20
N SER A 245 4.19 7.25 -18.85
CA SER A 245 2.98 6.52 -19.23
C SER A 245 2.13 6.12 -18.03
N SER A 246 2.77 5.65 -16.95
CA SER A 246 2.08 5.31 -15.70
C SER A 246 1.36 6.51 -15.08
N VAL A 247 2.03 7.66 -15.00
CA VAL A 247 1.42 8.90 -14.50
C VAL A 247 0.25 9.32 -15.39
N SER A 248 0.41 9.28 -16.73
CA SER A 248 -0.64 9.64 -17.68
C SER A 248 -1.90 8.80 -17.49
N LEU A 249 -1.76 7.49 -17.34
CA LEU A 249 -2.89 6.60 -17.08
C LEU A 249 -3.60 6.96 -15.77
N ARG A 250 -2.84 7.32 -14.74
CA ARG A 250 -3.36 7.64 -13.41
C ARG A 250 -3.90 9.07 -13.26
N LEU A 251 -3.79 9.89 -14.31
CA LEU A 251 -4.47 11.19 -14.41
C LEU A 251 -5.88 11.08 -15.01
N ARG A 252 -6.29 9.92 -15.52
CA ARG A 252 -7.64 9.68 -16.03
C ARG A 252 -8.66 9.80 -14.89
N ALA A 253 -9.39 10.89 -14.85
CA ALA A 253 -10.44 11.17 -13.86
C ALA A 253 -11.32 12.32 -14.35
N ASP A 254 -12.60 12.30 -13.95
CA ASP A 254 -13.59 13.36 -14.21
C ASP A 254 -13.74 14.29 -12.98
N VAL A 255 -12.83 14.15 -12.00
CA VAL A 255 -12.79 14.91 -10.75
C VAL A 255 -11.42 15.56 -10.55
N LYS A 256 -11.30 16.42 -9.54
CA LYS A 256 -10.05 17.11 -9.20
C LYS A 256 -8.98 16.12 -8.72
N VAL A 257 -7.79 16.23 -9.32
CA VAL A 257 -6.62 15.40 -9.03
C VAL A 257 -5.51 16.25 -8.41
N GLY A 258 -4.97 15.81 -7.29
CA GLY A 258 -3.81 16.41 -6.62
C GLY A 258 -2.67 15.40 -6.44
N SER A 259 -1.63 15.81 -5.71
CA SER A 259 -0.50 14.94 -5.39
C SER A 259 0.01 15.17 -3.97
N CYS A 260 0.45 14.09 -3.31
CA CYS A 260 1.24 14.21 -2.09
C CYS A 260 2.65 14.70 -2.42
N LEU A 261 3.18 15.66 -1.66
CA LEU A 261 4.52 16.20 -1.87
C LEU A 261 5.29 16.27 -0.54
N SER A 262 6.22 15.33 -0.35
CA SER A 262 7.12 15.30 0.81
C SER A 262 8.50 15.96 0.56
N GLY A 263 8.77 16.45 -0.65
CA GLY A 263 10.11 16.91 -1.03
C GLY A 263 11.13 15.78 -1.25
N GLY A 264 10.73 14.52 -1.06
CA GLY A 264 11.51 13.35 -1.41
C GLY A 264 11.62 13.13 -2.92
N LEU A 265 12.58 12.28 -3.34
CA LEU A 265 12.84 12.01 -4.75
C LEU A 265 11.59 11.47 -5.48
N ASP A 266 10.85 10.57 -4.84
CA ASP A 266 9.72 9.85 -5.43
C ASP A 266 8.52 10.76 -5.65
N SER A 267 8.02 11.39 -4.58
CA SER A 267 6.90 12.33 -4.64
C SER A 267 7.18 13.51 -5.57
N SER A 268 8.42 14.05 -5.53
CA SER A 268 8.84 15.12 -6.44
C SER A 268 8.86 14.68 -7.91
N SER A 269 9.24 13.42 -8.17
CA SER A 269 9.19 12.84 -9.53
C SER A 269 7.76 12.72 -10.02
N VAL A 270 6.83 12.28 -9.16
CA VAL A 270 5.39 12.23 -9.49
C VAL A 270 4.88 13.63 -9.82
N VAL A 271 5.06 14.59 -8.91
CA VAL A 271 4.57 15.98 -9.04
C VAL A 271 5.07 16.64 -10.32
N LEU A 272 6.37 16.52 -10.63
CA LEU A 272 6.94 17.18 -11.81
C LEU A 272 6.59 16.45 -13.11
N THR A 273 6.40 15.13 -13.10
CA THR A 273 5.88 14.42 -14.28
C THR A 273 4.40 14.79 -14.54
N VAL A 274 3.57 14.92 -13.51
CA VAL A 274 2.21 15.48 -13.62
C VAL A 274 2.27 16.88 -14.23
N ASN A 275 3.17 17.74 -13.73
CA ASN A 275 3.34 19.10 -14.24
C ASN A 275 3.71 19.16 -15.73
N GLU A 276 4.65 18.30 -16.16
CA GLU A 276 5.03 18.20 -17.60
C GLU A 276 3.80 17.84 -18.46
N GLN A 277 2.97 16.91 -18.02
CA GLN A 277 1.78 16.49 -18.75
C GLN A 277 0.68 17.56 -18.77
N LEU A 278 0.42 18.21 -17.64
CA LEU A 278 -0.55 19.30 -17.57
C LEU A 278 -0.11 20.51 -18.42
N ARG A 279 1.19 20.81 -18.45
CA ARG A 279 1.73 21.85 -19.35
C ARG A 279 1.52 21.53 -20.83
N ALA A 280 1.71 20.27 -21.21
CA ALA A 280 1.48 19.83 -22.58
C ALA A 280 -0.01 20.01 -23.00
N LEU A 281 -0.91 20.00 -22.03
CA LEU A 281 -2.35 20.26 -22.20
C LEU A 281 -2.77 21.72 -21.94
N ASN A 282 -1.83 22.61 -21.59
CA ASN A 282 -2.08 23.98 -21.12
C ASN A 282 -3.04 24.05 -19.91
N LYS A 283 -2.87 23.12 -18.95
CA LYS A 283 -3.71 22.97 -17.74
C LYS A 283 -2.89 22.97 -16.43
N GLN A 284 -1.67 23.53 -16.42
CA GLN A 284 -0.78 23.52 -15.26
C GLN A 284 -1.33 24.27 -14.04
N GLU A 285 -2.22 25.22 -14.23
CA GLU A 285 -2.90 25.96 -13.17
C GLU A 285 -3.83 25.09 -12.31
N LEU A 286 -4.17 23.91 -12.80
CA LEU A 286 -5.01 22.94 -12.06
C LEU A 286 -4.20 22.05 -11.11
N GLN A 287 -2.87 22.17 -11.10
CA GLN A 287 -2.03 21.33 -10.26
C GLN A 287 -2.02 21.80 -8.81
N GLU A 288 -2.44 20.92 -7.91
CA GLU A 288 -2.38 21.13 -6.47
C GLU A 288 -1.63 20.01 -5.77
N THR A 289 -0.96 20.36 -4.67
CA THR A 289 -0.20 19.43 -3.85
C THR A 289 -0.52 19.65 -2.37
N VAL A 290 -0.39 18.60 -1.56
CA VAL A 290 -0.51 18.67 -0.10
C VAL A 290 0.79 18.16 0.52
N SER A 291 1.31 18.90 1.50
CA SER A 291 2.59 18.61 2.15
C SER A 291 2.49 18.66 3.66
N SER A 292 2.99 17.62 4.34
CA SER A 292 3.21 17.63 5.79
C SER A 292 4.56 18.26 6.10
N CYS A 293 4.57 19.27 6.97
CA CYS A 293 5.73 20.05 7.38
C CYS A 293 5.85 20.04 8.91
N PHE A 294 7.04 20.32 9.43
CA PHE A 294 7.29 20.41 10.86
C PHE A 294 8.09 21.67 11.20
N GLU A 295 7.84 22.27 12.36
CA GLU A 295 8.60 23.42 12.83
C GLU A 295 10.03 23.04 13.21
N ASN A 296 10.22 21.81 13.67
CA ASN A 296 11.53 21.29 14.02
C ASN A 296 12.36 20.98 12.76
N LYS A 297 13.39 21.78 12.51
CA LYS A 297 14.28 21.71 11.34
C LYS A 297 14.90 20.32 11.09
N LYS A 298 15.02 19.48 12.11
CA LYS A 298 15.56 18.13 11.95
C LYS A 298 14.60 17.21 11.17
N TYR A 299 13.31 17.50 11.24
CA TYR A 299 12.23 16.72 10.62
C TYR A 299 11.53 17.48 9.49
N ASP A 300 11.99 18.72 9.20
CA ASP A 300 11.38 19.59 8.23
C ASP A 300 12.00 19.42 6.84
N GLU A 301 11.15 19.22 5.85
CA GLU A 301 11.51 19.04 4.45
C GLU A 301 11.07 20.23 3.58
N GLN A 302 10.61 21.34 4.18
CA GLN A 302 10.06 22.49 3.45
C GLN A 302 10.98 23.02 2.37
N GLU A 303 12.29 23.04 2.60
CA GLU A 303 13.26 23.53 1.62
C GLU A 303 13.28 22.73 0.31
N TYR A 304 12.96 21.42 0.36
CA TYR A 304 12.86 20.57 -0.82
C TYR A 304 11.47 20.69 -1.45
N ILE A 305 10.44 20.78 -0.65
CA ILE A 305 9.05 21.02 -1.07
C ILE A 305 9.00 22.32 -1.86
N ASP A 306 9.52 23.41 -1.31
CA ASP A 306 9.50 24.74 -1.92
C ASP A 306 10.25 24.79 -3.25
N ALA A 307 11.38 24.07 -3.37
CA ALA A 307 12.11 23.94 -4.64
C ALA A 307 11.29 23.24 -5.74
N VAL A 308 10.44 22.26 -5.36
CA VAL A 308 9.55 21.58 -6.30
C VAL A 308 8.38 22.48 -6.68
N VAL A 309 7.75 23.12 -5.70
CA VAL A 309 6.62 24.05 -5.89
C VAL A 309 7.03 25.22 -6.80
N GLU A 310 8.21 25.82 -6.58
CA GLU A 310 8.74 26.90 -7.42
C GLU A 310 8.92 26.45 -8.88
N LYS A 311 9.46 25.22 -9.09
CA LYS A 311 9.66 24.67 -10.44
C LYS A 311 8.35 24.30 -11.12
N ALA A 312 7.41 23.69 -10.38
CA ALA A 312 6.09 23.28 -10.88
C ALA A 312 5.16 24.47 -11.09
N LYS A 313 5.31 25.53 -10.30
CA LYS A 313 4.38 26.66 -10.19
C LYS A 313 2.96 26.18 -9.82
N CYS A 314 2.86 25.19 -8.93
CA CYS A 314 1.60 24.62 -8.44
C CYS A 314 1.16 25.26 -7.12
N ILE A 315 -0.12 25.08 -6.77
CA ILE A 315 -0.63 25.42 -5.45
C ILE A 315 -0.20 24.34 -4.48
N ASN A 316 0.39 24.73 -3.35
CA ASN A 316 0.78 23.77 -2.30
C ASN A 316 0.10 24.10 -0.96
N HIS A 317 -0.63 23.13 -0.42
CA HIS A 317 -1.28 23.20 0.87
C HIS A 317 -0.37 22.56 1.93
N LYS A 318 0.23 23.38 2.79
CA LYS A 318 1.08 22.91 3.90
C LYS A 318 0.26 22.66 5.15
N ILE A 319 0.53 21.57 5.84
CA ILE A 319 -0.02 21.24 7.15
C ILE A 319 1.12 21.03 8.15
N PHE A 320 0.84 21.25 9.43
CA PHE A 320 1.79 21.11 10.54
C PHE A 320 1.15 20.23 11.63
N PRO A 321 1.17 18.88 11.45
CA PRO A 321 0.58 17.96 12.41
C PRO A 321 1.29 18.04 13.77
N ASP A 322 0.53 18.06 14.86
CA ASP A 322 1.04 18.03 16.22
C ASP A 322 0.47 16.85 17.03
N LEU A 323 1.00 16.62 18.22
CA LEU A 323 0.58 15.49 19.04
C LEU A 323 -0.81 15.68 19.66
N THR A 324 -1.25 16.92 19.90
CA THR A 324 -2.60 17.21 20.39
C THR A 324 -3.63 16.78 19.35
N ASP A 325 -3.36 17.08 18.08
CA ASP A 325 -4.18 16.64 16.96
C ASP A 325 -4.21 15.12 16.82
N LEU A 326 -3.07 14.43 17.02
CA LEU A 326 -3.02 12.97 17.05
C LEU A 326 -3.96 12.41 18.12
N TYR A 327 -3.86 12.87 19.36
CA TYR A 327 -4.74 12.41 20.45
C TYR A 327 -6.22 12.64 20.16
N ASN A 328 -6.56 13.79 19.62
CA ASN A 328 -7.94 14.13 19.28
C ASN A 328 -8.53 13.23 18.19
N GLN A 329 -7.68 12.66 17.34
CA GLN A 329 -8.10 11.83 16.21
C GLN A 329 -7.78 10.35 16.37
N LEU A 330 -7.00 9.95 17.38
CA LEU A 330 -6.47 8.58 17.53
C LEU A 330 -7.57 7.51 17.47
N SER A 331 -8.69 7.70 18.17
CA SER A 331 -9.80 6.74 18.12
C SER A 331 -10.42 6.60 16.72
N LYS A 332 -10.45 7.68 15.94
CA LYS A 332 -10.93 7.63 14.54
C LYS A 332 -9.93 6.91 13.66
N ILE A 333 -8.64 7.21 13.80
CA ILE A 333 -7.57 6.54 13.04
C ILE A 333 -7.61 5.04 13.31
N VAL A 334 -7.61 4.62 14.58
CA VAL A 334 -7.70 3.19 14.97
C VAL A 334 -8.94 2.53 14.40
N TRP A 335 -10.09 3.21 14.43
CA TRP A 335 -11.32 2.70 13.84
C TRP A 335 -11.21 2.48 12.33
N HIS A 336 -10.59 3.41 11.59
CA HIS A 336 -10.44 3.29 10.16
C HIS A 336 -9.37 2.27 9.76
N GLN A 337 -8.30 2.13 10.55
CA GLN A 337 -7.25 1.16 10.28
C GLN A 337 -7.69 -0.30 10.47
N ASP A 338 -8.77 -0.58 11.21
CA ASP A 338 -9.22 -1.92 11.62
C ASP A 338 -8.23 -2.67 12.54
N GLU A 339 -6.95 -2.50 12.33
CA GLU A 339 -5.84 -3.19 13.00
C GLU A 339 -4.86 -2.16 13.60
N PRO A 340 -4.04 -2.52 14.62
CA PRO A 340 -3.09 -1.59 15.19
C PRO A 340 -2.00 -1.20 14.19
N PHE A 341 -1.40 -0.03 14.37
CA PHE A 341 -0.28 0.47 13.57
C PHE A 341 0.89 0.88 14.46
N GLY A 342 2.12 0.77 13.93
CA GLY A 342 3.36 0.89 14.70
C GLY A 342 4.10 2.22 14.52
N SER A 343 3.54 3.21 13.81
CA SER A 343 4.23 4.49 13.55
C SER A 343 3.28 5.66 13.47
N THR A 344 3.70 6.80 13.99
CA THR A 344 2.97 8.08 13.87
C THR A 344 3.04 8.66 12.44
N SER A 345 3.76 8.03 11.52
CA SER A 345 3.72 8.35 10.09
C SER A 345 2.31 8.16 9.50
N VAL A 346 1.53 7.20 10.02
CA VAL A 346 0.11 7.00 9.67
C VAL A 346 -0.69 8.28 9.97
N PHE A 347 -0.47 8.91 11.12
CA PHE A 347 -1.14 10.17 11.45
C PHE A 347 -0.72 11.33 10.54
N ALA A 348 0.54 11.41 10.15
CA ALA A 348 0.99 12.43 9.21
C ALA A 348 0.31 12.25 7.84
N GLN A 349 0.18 11.02 7.36
CA GLN A 349 -0.53 10.68 6.12
C GLN A 349 -2.04 10.95 6.23
N TRP A 350 -2.67 10.56 7.34
CA TRP A 350 -4.05 10.90 7.68
C TRP A 350 -4.31 12.40 7.58
N SER A 351 -3.41 13.22 8.12
CA SER A 351 -3.52 14.68 8.11
C SER A 351 -3.40 15.26 6.69
N VAL A 352 -2.57 14.66 5.83
CA VAL A 352 -2.47 15.02 4.41
C VAL A 352 -3.80 14.76 3.68
N PHE A 353 -4.39 13.58 3.85
CA PHE A 353 -5.68 13.27 3.21
C PHE A 353 -6.84 14.09 3.78
N LYS A 354 -6.84 14.38 5.09
CA LYS A 354 -7.79 15.31 5.68
C LYS A 354 -7.73 16.67 4.99
N LYS A 355 -6.52 17.22 4.81
CA LYS A 355 -6.33 18.51 4.13
C LYS A 355 -6.75 18.45 2.66
N ALA A 356 -6.43 17.38 1.96
CA ALA A 356 -6.85 17.19 0.58
C ALA A 356 -8.39 17.21 0.45
N ARG A 357 -9.11 16.60 1.41
CA ARG A 357 -10.57 16.65 1.46
C ARG A 357 -11.10 18.07 1.68
N GLU A 358 -10.47 18.83 2.57
CA GLU A 358 -10.83 20.24 2.83
C GLU A 358 -10.68 21.11 1.56
N GLU A 359 -9.70 20.79 0.70
CA GLU A 359 -9.46 21.46 -0.58
C GLU A 359 -10.25 20.86 -1.75
N ASN A 360 -11.20 19.96 -1.46
CA ASN A 360 -12.04 19.27 -2.46
C ASN A 360 -11.25 18.48 -3.50
N ILE A 361 -10.09 17.94 -3.14
CA ILE A 361 -9.31 17.05 -3.98
C ILE A 361 -9.84 15.63 -3.73
N THR A 362 -10.29 14.95 -4.79
CA THR A 362 -10.90 13.61 -4.69
C THR A 362 -9.89 12.50 -5.01
N VAL A 363 -8.89 12.79 -5.84
CA VAL A 363 -7.84 11.84 -6.24
C VAL A 363 -6.47 12.41 -5.86
N MET A 364 -5.62 11.61 -5.22
CA MET A 364 -4.25 11.99 -4.86
C MET A 364 -3.25 10.99 -5.45
N LEU A 365 -2.22 11.49 -6.15
CA LEU A 365 -1.09 10.68 -6.59
C LEU A 365 0.01 10.67 -5.52
N ASP A 366 0.53 9.48 -5.21
CA ASP A 366 1.58 9.28 -4.21
C ASP A 366 2.82 8.57 -4.78
N GLY A 367 3.93 8.64 -4.06
CA GLY A 367 5.21 8.00 -4.39
C GLY A 367 5.41 6.59 -3.83
N GLN A 368 4.38 5.96 -3.26
CA GLN A 368 4.49 4.64 -2.64
C GLN A 368 4.96 3.55 -3.60
N GLY A 369 5.66 2.56 -3.07
CA GLY A 369 6.22 1.44 -3.84
C GLY A 369 7.60 1.72 -4.44
N ALA A 370 8.02 2.99 -4.53
CA ALA A 370 9.30 3.35 -5.14
C ALA A 370 10.50 2.77 -4.38
N ASP A 371 10.49 2.82 -3.05
CA ASP A 371 11.60 2.35 -2.21
C ASP A 371 11.79 0.83 -2.29
N GLU A 372 10.71 0.08 -2.33
CA GLU A 372 10.69 -1.37 -2.38
C GLU A 372 11.26 -1.89 -3.70
N ILE A 373 10.89 -1.28 -4.81
CA ILE A 373 11.32 -1.74 -6.14
C ILE A 373 12.67 -1.15 -6.58
N LEU A 374 13.01 0.08 -6.15
CA LEU A 374 14.23 0.81 -6.53
C LEU A 374 15.38 0.69 -5.52
N ALA A 375 15.26 -0.19 -4.52
CA ALA A 375 16.24 -0.36 -3.45
C ALA A 375 16.54 0.96 -2.70
N GLY A 376 15.48 1.67 -2.28
CA GLY A 376 15.60 2.98 -1.64
C GLY A 376 16.02 2.93 -0.17
N TYR A 377 15.77 1.83 0.55
CA TYR A 377 16.07 1.70 1.98
C TYR A 377 17.54 1.39 2.25
N HIS A 378 18.04 1.86 3.39
CA HIS A 378 19.44 1.67 3.81
C HIS A 378 19.83 0.20 3.98
N SER A 379 18.88 -0.66 4.34
CA SER A 379 19.09 -2.12 4.46
C SER A 379 19.51 -2.79 3.17
N TYR A 380 19.22 -2.21 1.99
CA TYR A 380 19.67 -2.72 0.71
C TYR A 380 21.18 -2.68 0.51
N TYR A 381 21.92 -1.78 1.18
CA TYR A 381 23.38 -1.72 1.06
C TYR A 381 24.05 -3.01 1.51
N GLY A 382 23.62 -3.58 2.65
CA GLY A 382 24.17 -4.83 3.15
C GLY A 382 23.98 -5.99 2.18
N VAL A 383 22.78 -6.09 1.63
CA VAL A 383 22.43 -7.13 0.64
C VAL A 383 23.24 -6.93 -0.65
N TYR A 384 23.35 -5.70 -1.14
CA TYR A 384 24.10 -5.40 -2.36
C TYR A 384 25.60 -5.70 -2.21
N PHE A 385 26.21 -5.29 -1.11
CA PHE A 385 27.61 -5.58 -0.83
C PHE A 385 27.87 -7.08 -0.71
N TRP A 386 26.99 -7.80 -0.05
CA TRP A 386 27.07 -9.26 0.02
C TRP A 386 26.92 -9.91 -1.36
N GLU A 387 26.02 -9.43 -2.19
CA GLU A 387 25.85 -9.88 -3.58
C GLU A 387 27.15 -9.67 -4.40
N LEU A 388 27.79 -8.49 -4.27
CA LEU A 388 29.07 -8.19 -4.93
C LEU A 388 30.20 -9.11 -4.46
N ILE A 389 30.28 -9.42 -3.16
CA ILE A 389 31.25 -10.36 -2.59
C ILE A 389 31.06 -11.75 -3.20
N LYS A 390 29.81 -12.26 -3.20
CA LYS A 390 29.50 -13.58 -3.77
C LYS A 390 29.85 -13.71 -5.26
N LYS A 391 29.67 -12.62 -6.01
CA LYS A 391 30.01 -12.55 -7.44
C LYS A 391 31.48 -12.27 -7.72
N GLY A 392 32.34 -12.13 -6.69
CA GLY A 392 33.77 -11.80 -6.85
C GLY A 392 34.02 -10.41 -7.41
N GLN A 393 33.06 -9.49 -7.36
CA GLN A 393 33.14 -8.15 -7.94
C GLN A 393 33.81 -7.15 -6.98
N PHE A 394 35.01 -7.47 -6.47
CA PHE A 394 35.70 -6.68 -5.43
C PHE A 394 36.06 -5.25 -5.86
N LYS A 395 36.38 -5.01 -7.14
CA LYS A 395 36.65 -3.65 -7.65
C LYS A 395 35.41 -2.77 -7.51
N LYS A 396 34.24 -3.32 -7.87
CA LYS A 396 32.95 -2.62 -7.76
C LYS A 396 32.57 -2.40 -6.29
N LEU A 397 32.76 -3.42 -5.45
CA LEU A 397 32.55 -3.28 -4.00
C LEU A 397 33.40 -2.14 -3.42
N GLY A 398 34.69 -2.04 -3.81
CA GLY A 398 35.57 -0.94 -3.38
C GLY A 398 35.06 0.43 -3.81
N ALA A 399 34.53 0.57 -5.03
CA ALA A 399 33.93 1.82 -5.51
C ALA A 399 32.65 2.18 -4.72
N GLU A 400 31.78 1.21 -4.50
CA GLU A 400 30.54 1.41 -3.72
C GLU A 400 30.81 1.78 -2.26
N LEU A 401 31.78 1.11 -1.61
CA LEU A 401 32.21 1.45 -0.26
C LEU A 401 32.82 2.85 -0.15
N LYS A 402 33.58 3.27 -1.17
CA LYS A 402 34.09 4.63 -1.25
C LYS A 402 32.96 5.64 -1.42
N GLY A 403 31.99 5.31 -2.29
CA GLY A 403 30.81 6.13 -2.51
C GLY A 403 30.02 6.34 -1.21
N ILE A 404 29.63 5.27 -0.53
CA ILE A 404 28.83 5.38 0.71
C ILE A 404 29.58 6.12 1.84
N LYS A 405 30.91 5.94 1.95
CA LYS A 405 31.73 6.71 2.90
C LYS A 405 31.74 8.21 2.59
N SER A 406 31.75 8.58 1.31
CA SER A 406 31.72 9.99 0.91
C SER A 406 30.41 10.70 1.25
N LEU A 407 29.33 9.93 1.52
CA LEU A 407 28.05 10.48 1.98
C LEU A 407 28.11 10.99 3.43
N GLY A 408 29.02 10.43 4.24
CA GLY A 408 29.14 10.79 5.66
C GLY A 408 27.97 10.35 6.57
N LEU A 409 27.04 9.55 6.04
CA LEU A 409 25.80 9.16 6.72
C LEU A 409 25.94 7.88 7.55
N TYR A 410 26.97 7.06 7.26
CA TYR A 410 27.08 5.71 7.82
C TYR A 410 28.44 5.45 8.44
N SER A 411 28.45 4.88 9.64
CA SER A 411 29.68 4.41 10.28
C SER A 411 30.19 3.11 9.62
N ASN A 412 31.52 2.88 9.71
CA ASN A 412 32.11 1.61 9.26
C ASN A 412 31.48 0.40 9.97
N GLY A 413 31.14 0.54 11.24
CA GLY A 413 30.47 -0.50 12.03
C GLY A 413 29.09 -0.85 11.49
N PHE A 414 28.30 0.14 11.06
CA PHE A 414 27.02 -0.08 10.41
C PHE A 414 27.18 -0.91 9.13
N ILE A 415 28.10 -0.51 8.25
CA ILE A 415 28.34 -1.20 6.97
C ILE A 415 28.74 -2.66 7.18
N VAL A 416 29.68 -2.91 8.11
CA VAL A 416 30.12 -4.27 8.45
C VAL A 416 28.99 -5.11 9.03
N LYS A 417 28.20 -4.55 9.94
CA LYS A 417 27.04 -5.23 10.54
C LYS A 417 26.04 -5.67 9.47
N GLU A 418 25.71 -4.77 8.54
CA GLU A 418 24.77 -5.06 7.46
C GLU A 418 25.29 -6.13 6.47
N ILE A 419 26.59 -6.14 6.17
CA ILE A 419 27.21 -7.22 5.37
C ILE A 419 27.13 -8.55 6.13
N VAL A 420 27.55 -8.58 7.39
CA VAL A 420 27.59 -9.79 8.21
C VAL A 420 26.19 -10.38 8.38
N LYS A 421 25.17 -9.54 8.60
CA LYS A 421 23.77 -9.98 8.70
C LYS A 421 23.35 -10.84 7.48
N ASN A 422 23.76 -10.46 6.28
CA ASN A 422 23.42 -11.17 5.04
C ASN A 422 24.40 -12.32 4.69
N ALA A 423 25.62 -12.30 5.23
CA ALA A 423 26.64 -13.31 5.00
C ALA A 423 26.46 -14.57 5.87
N VAL A 424 25.85 -14.43 7.04
CA VAL A 424 25.69 -15.51 8.01
C VAL A 424 24.52 -16.39 7.59
N PRO A 425 24.72 -17.75 7.49
CA PRO A 425 23.63 -18.67 7.20
C PRO A 425 22.48 -18.53 8.21
N LEU A 426 21.25 -18.63 7.73
CA LEU A 426 20.04 -18.42 8.54
C LEU A 426 20.04 -19.18 9.88
N PRO A 427 20.42 -20.49 9.95
CA PRO A 427 20.43 -21.21 11.23
C PRO A 427 21.40 -20.60 12.26
N VAL A 428 22.57 -20.13 11.76
CA VAL A 428 23.59 -19.48 12.61
C VAL A 428 23.12 -18.11 13.05
N TRP A 429 22.49 -17.34 12.16
CA TRP A 429 21.90 -16.04 12.47
C TRP A 429 20.79 -16.17 13.52
N LEU A 430 19.91 -17.16 13.40
CA LEU A 430 18.87 -17.45 14.39
C LEU A 430 19.47 -17.83 15.74
N LEU A 431 20.58 -18.57 15.77
CA LEU A 431 21.29 -18.90 17.01
C LEU A 431 21.89 -17.64 17.64
N ILE A 432 22.54 -16.77 16.85
CA ILE A 432 23.08 -15.48 17.33
C ILE A 432 21.95 -14.61 17.89
N LYS A 433 20.82 -14.52 17.18
CA LYS A 433 19.63 -13.81 17.65
C LYS A 433 19.11 -14.40 18.97
N LYS A 434 19.03 -15.72 19.07
CA LYS A 434 18.55 -16.39 20.27
C LYS A 434 19.48 -16.14 21.49
N LEU A 435 20.79 -16.03 21.24
CA LEU A 435 21.78 -15.73 22.28
C LEU A 435 21.85 -14.25 22.63
N GLY A 436 21.53 -13.36 21.66
CA GLY A 436 21.64 -11.91 21.80
C GLY A 436 20.33 -11.15 22.03
N LYS A 437 19.17 -11.75 21.73
CA LYS A 437 17.87 -11.14 22.02
C LYS A 437 17.47 -11.46 23.45
N GLN A 438 17.46 -10.44 24.27
CA GLN A 438 16.45 -10.38 25.32
C GLN A 438 15.08 -10.40 24.61
N GLN A 439 14.31 -11.46 24.85
CA GLN A 439 12.89 -11.49 24.54
C GLN A 439 12.30 -10.22 25.16
N GLN A 440 11.44 -9.52 24.43
CA GLN A 440 10.80 -8.33 25.00
C GLN A 440 10.04 -8.76 26.25
N ASP A 441 10.58 -8.46 27.42
CA ASP A 441 10.09 -8.90 28.74
C ASP A 441 8.69 -8.36 29.08
N TRP A 442 8.26 -7.35 28.33
CA TRP A 442 6.93 -6.77 28.43
C TRP A 442 5.85 -7.51 27.62
N ILE A 443 6.22 -8.51 26.78
CA ILE A 443 5.27 -9.37 26.04
C ILE A 443 5.08 -10.66 26.81
N ASN A 444 3.85 -10.96 27.23
CA ASN A 444 3.54 -12.13 28.07
C ASN A 444 3.47 -13.46 27.32
N TYR A 445 3.35 -13.44 26.02
CA TYR A 445 3.22 -14.65 25.22
C TYR A 445 4.57 -15.07 24.64
N PRO A 446 5.18 -16.15 25.15
CA PRO A 446 6.32 -16.79 24.49
C PRO A 446 5.79 -17.62 23.31
N TYR A 447 5.21 -16.98 22.32
CA TYR A 447 4.90 -17.67 21.09
C TYR A 447 6.21 -17.85 20.32
N GLN A 448 6.72 -19.07 20.28
CA GLN A 448 7.78 -19.40 19.34
C GLN A 448 7.12 -19.52 17.97
N SER A 449 7.04 -18.41 17.24
CA SER A 449 6.70 -18.48 15.83
C SER A 449 7.70 -19.43 15.18
N THR A 450 7.21 -20.57 14.71
CA THR A 450 8.01 -21.52 13.93
C THR A 450 8.22 -21.00 12.51
N LYS A 451 7.54 -19.91 12.15
CA LYS A 451 7.67 -19.24 10.86
C LYS A 451 8.68 -18.09 10.98
N HIS A 452 9.64 -18.06 10.07
CA HIS A 452 10.65 -17.02 9.99
C HIS A 452 10.00 -15.67 9.65
N THR A 453 10.30 -14.64 10.43
CA THR A 453 9.89 -13.27 10.12
C THR A 453 10.73 -12.69 8.99
N ALA A 454 10.23 -11.66 8.33
CA ALA A 454 10.97 -10.95 7.28
C ALA A 454 12.36 -10.47 7.74
N ASP A 455 12.52 -10.16 9.05
CA ASP A 455 13.80 -9.78 9.66
C ASP A 455 14.78 -10.94 9.85
N ASP A 456 14.29 -12.19 9.80
CA ASP A 456 15.12 -13.39 9.97
C ASP A 456 15.69 -13.88 8.64
N ILE A 457 15.24 -13.31 7.52
CA ILE A 457 15.67 -13.72 6.19
C ILE A 457 16.94 -12.98 5.81
N SER A 458 18.03 -13.71 5.57
CA SER A 458 19.19 -13.19 4.86
C SER A 458 18.90 -13.24 3.36
N PHE A 459 18.98 -12.11 2.68
CA PHE A 459 18.76 -12.05 1.25
C PHE A 459 20.03 -12.30 0.47
N SER A 460 19.94 -13.12 -0.58
CA SER A 460 21.07 -13.44 -1.43
C SER A 460 21.33 -12.39 -2.52
N SER A 461 20.36 -11.54 -2.82
CA SER A 461 20.44 -10.50 -3.84
C SER A 461 19.46 -9.35 -3.55
N VAL A 462 19.76 -8.17 -4.12
CA VAL A 462 18.86 -7.00 -4.09
C VAL A 462 17.50 -7.34 -4.69
N GLN A 463 17.46 -8.16 -5.74
CA GLN A 463 16.23 -8.59 -6.39
C GLN A 463 15.36 -9.45 -5.44
N GLN A 464 15.96 -10.39 -4.71
CA GLN A 464 15.24 -11.21 -3.74
C GLN A 464 14.67 -10.37 -2.59
N MET A 465 15.42 -9.38 -2.09
CA MET A 465 14.95 -8.47 -1.07
C MET A 465 13.80 -7.60 -1.60
N SER A 466 13.91 -7.05 -2.82
CA SER A 466 12.82 -6.30 -3.47
C SER A 466 11.56 -7.15 -3.59
N TYR A 467 11.68 -8.42 -3.99
CA TYR A 467 10.55 -9.35 -4.04
C TYR A 467 9.84 -9.48 -2.69
N SER A 468 10.61 -9.77 -1.64
CA SER A 468 10.06 -9.89 -0.29
C SER A 468 9.36 -8.62 0.16
N GLN A 469 9.96 -7.46 -0.07
CA GLN A 469 9.38 -6.18 0.35
C GLN A 469 8.10 -5.82 -0.42
N VAL A 470 8.02 -6.17 -1.69
CA VAL A 470 6.84 -5.90 -2.53
C VAL A 470 5.69 -6.86 -2.22
N VAL A 471 5.99 -8.16 -1.98
CA VAL A 471 4.96 -9.20 -1.91
C VAL A 471 4.47 -9.47 -0.49
N SER A 472 5.32 -9.21 0.54
CA SER A 472 5.00 -9.65 1.90
C SER A 472 5.44 -8.74 3.04
N SER A 473 6.62 -8.13 2.99
CA SER A 473 7.20 -7.62 4.24
C SER A 473 7.02 -6.12 4.49
N ASN A 474 6.76 -5.31 3.49
CA ASN A 474 6.67 -3.85 3.67
C ASN A 474 5.54 -3.20 2.88
N LEU A 475 5.54 -3.37 1.55
CA LEU A 475 4.57 -2.71 0.67
C LEU A 475 3.10 -3.05 1.01
N PRO A 476 2.71 -4.30 1.34
CA PRO A 476 1.33 -4.59 1.71
C PRO A 476 0.84 -3.78 2.91
N MET A 477 1.67 -3.62 3.95
CA MET A 477 1.38 -2.81 5.13
C MET A 477 1.24 -1.31 4.78
N LEU A 478 2.14 -0.78 3.94
CA LEU A 478 2.08 0.62 3.54
C LEU A 478 0.83 0.93 2.70
N LEU A 479 0.45 0.01 1.79
CA LEU A 479 -0.76 0.14 0.99
C LEU A 479 -2.04 0.02 1.83
N HIS A 480 -2.01 -0.82 2.90
CA HIS A 480 -3.08 -0.88 3.88
C HIS A 480 -3.28 0.50 4.54
N PHE A 481 -2.23 1.08 5.11
CA PHE A 481 -2.30 2.38 5.77
C PHE A 481 -2.79 3.47 4.81
N GLU A 482 -2.26 3.52 3.59
CA GLU A 482 -2.64 4.51 2.58
C GLU A 482 -4.12 4.39 2.17
N ASP A 483 -4.62 3.18 1.93
CA ASP A 483 -6.04 2.96 1.61
C ASP A 483 -6.95 3.40 2.77
N ARG A 484 -6.60 3.03 4.01
CA ARG A 484 -7.39 3.39 5.18
C ARG A 484 -7.41 4.88 5.46
N ASP A 485 -6.25 5.53 5.43
CA ASP A 485 -6.11 6.96 5.67
C ASP A 485 -6.83 7.78 4.60
N SER A 486 -6.64 7.43 3.32
CA SER A 486 -7.28 8.14 2.21
C SER A 486 -8.80 7.95 2.20
N MET A 487 -9.25 6.71 2.43
CA MET A 487 -10.68 6.40 2.39
C MET A 487 -11.47 6.91 3.59
N ALA A 488 -10.83 7.14 4.73
CA ALA A 488 -11.46 7.83 5.86
C ALA A 488 -12.01 9.21 5.47
N PHE A 489 -11.44 9.81 4.42
CA PHE A 489 -11.85 11.10 3.86
C PHE A 489 -12.49 11.01 2.48
N SER A 490 -12.85 9.80 2.03
CA SER A 490 -13.40 9.56 0.69
C SER A 490 -12.47 10.11 -0.42
N ILE A 491 -11.17 9.80 -0.33
CA ILE A 491 -10.15 10.18 -1.31
C ILE A 491 -9.58 8.91 -1.94
N GLU A 492 -9.33 8.95 -3.23
CA GLU A 492 -8.64 7.89 -3.95
C GLU A 492 -7.13 8.16 -4.01
N ALA A 493 -6.34 7.33 -3.35
CA ALA A 493 -4.88 7.31 -3.52
C ALA A 493 -4.49 6.46 -4.74
N ARG A 494 -3.58 6.99 -5.58
CA ARG A 494 -3.03 6.35 -6.78
C ARG A 494 -1.51 6.31 -6.72
N VAL A 495 -0.92 5.17 -7.06
CA VAL A 495 0.51 4.86 -6.87
C VAL A 495 1.21 4.59 -8.20
N PRO A 496 1.75 5.62 -8.88
CA PRO A 496 2.33 5.48 -10.23
C PRO A 496 3.52 4.52 -10.32
N PHE A 497 4.31 4.36 -9.25
CA PHE A 497 5.42 3.41 -9.23
C PHE A 497 4.98 1.95 -9.31
N LEU A 498 3.71 1.66 -8.97
CA LEU A 498 3.12 0.33 -9.03
C LEU A 498 2.36 0.05 -10.35
N ASP A 499 2.70 0.74 -11.43
CA ASP A 499 2.38 0.25 -12.78
C ASP A 499 3.16 -1.04 -13.03
N TYR A 500 2.47 -2.14 -13.34
CA TYR A 500 3.12 -3.44 -13.43
C TYR A 500 4.24 -3.50 -14.47
N ARG A 501 4.13 -2.77 -15.59
CA ARG A 501 5.16 -2.69 -16.63
C ARG A 501 6.42 -2.03 -16.08
N LEU A 502 6.26 -0.92 -15.35
CA LEU A 502 7.36 -0.22 -14.70
C LEU A 502 7.97 -1.07 -13.57
N ALA A 503 7.13 -1.63 -12.70
CA ALA A 503 7.59 -2.42 -11.56
C ALA A 503 8.37 -3.67 -12.00
N GLN A 504 7.87 -4.42 -13.00
CA GLN A 504 8.55 -5.59 -13.56
C GLN A 504 9.84 -5.20 -14.31
N PHE A 505 9.83 -4.08 -15.04
CA PHE A 505 11.06 -3.54 -15.64
C PHE A 505 12.12 -3.27 -14.58
N ILE A 506 11.76 -2.52 -13.52
CA ILE A 506 12.70 -2.18 -12.43
C ILE A 506 13.15 -3.44 -11.70
N TYR A 507 12.24 -4.38 -11.41
CA TYR A 507 12.56 -5.64 -10.76
C TYR A 507 13.68 -6.39 -11.49
N ASN A 508 13.62 -6.44 -12.81
CA ASN A 508 14.58 -7.14 -13.67
C ASN A 508 15.88 -6.37 -13.94
N LEU A 509 15.98 -5.11 -13.52
CA LEU A 509 17.23 -4.36 -13.62
C LEU A 509 18.31 -4.95 -12.72
N PRO A 510 19.58 -4.98 -13.19
CA PRO A 510 20.71 -5.34 -12.32
C PRO A 510 20.82 -4.37 -11.14
N ALA A 511 21.27 -4.88 -9.99
CA ALA A 511 21.41 -4.11 -8.75
C ALA A 511 22.18 -2.80 -8.93
N SER A 512 23.14 -2.78 -9.88
CA SER A 512 23.93 -1.56 -10.21
C SER A 512 23.14 -0.43 -10.85
N GLU A 513 21.98 -0.72 -11.44
CA GLU A 513 21.07 0.30 -11.95
C GLU A 513 20.24 0.92 -10.82
N LYS A 514 20.07 0.18 -9.72
CA LYS A 514 19.33 0.62 -8.53
C LYS A 514 20.26 1.34 -7.53
N ILE A 515 21.46 0.79 -7.28
CA ILE A 515 22.46 1.36 -6.37
C ILE A 515 23.77 1.54 -7.14
N SER A 516 24.31 2.75 -7.17
CA SER A 516 25.57 3.07 -7.86
C SER A 516 26.33 4.17 -7.14
N ASN A 517 27.64 3.95 -6.91
CA ASN A 517 28.52 4.88 -6.18
C ASN A 517 27.98 5.25 -4.78
N GLY A 518 27.38 4.28 -4.10
CA GLY A 518 26.77 4.48 -2.80
C GLY A 518 25.45 5.27 -2.80
N ILE A 519 24.87 5.54 -3.97
CA ILE A 519 23.61 6.29 -4.10
C ILE A 519 22.50 5.34 -4.54
N THR A 520 21.39 5.33 -3.79
CA THR A 520 20.17 4.55 -4.09
C THR A 520 19.33 5.20 -5.18
N LYS A 521 18.39 4.43 -5.76
CA LYS A 521 17.45 4.87 -6.81
C LYS A 521 18.18 5.44 -8.04
N SER A 522 19.34 4.89 -8.40
CA SER A 522 20.24 5.46 -9.38
C SER A 522 19.60 5.63 -10.76
N VAL A 523 18.80 4.65 -11.23
CA VAL A 523 18.06 4.74 -12.50
C VAL A 523 17.03 5.87 -12.49
N LEU A 524 16.28 6.04 -11.39
CA LEU A 524 15.32 7.14 -11.23
C LEU A 524 16.01 8.50 -11.28
N ARG A 525 17.14 8.66 -10.58
CA ARG A 525 17.91 9.92 -10.59
C ARG A 525 18.38 10.27 -12.00
N ARG A 526 18.90 9.31 -12.75
CA ARG A 526 19.31 9.53 -14.15
C ARG A 526 18.13 9.85 -15.07
N ALA A 527 17.01 9.15 -14.87
CA ALA A 527 15.79 9.37 -15.66
C ALA A 527 15.19 10.77 -15.45
N MET A 528 15.33 11.30 -14.23
CA MET A 528 14.69 12.55 -13.81
C MET A 528 15.69 13.73 -13.70
N GLN A 529 16.93 13.58 -14.17
CA GLN A 529 17.97 14.61 -14.01
C GLN A 529 17.59 15.97 -14.59
N ASP A 530 16.86 16.00 -15.70
CA ASP A 530 16.44 17.23 -16.38
C ASP A 530 15.08 17.75 -15.83
N VAL A 531 14.37 16.91 -15.07
CA VAL A 531 13.04 17.18 -14.55
C VAL A 531 13.07 17.70 -13.11
N LEU A 532 13.91 17.13 -12.25
CA LEU A 532 13.99 17.50 -10.84
C LEU A 532 14.84 18.76 -10.58
N PRO A 533 14.51 19.57 -9.54
CA PRO A 533 15.44 20.57 -9.04
C PRO A 533 16.74 19.92 -8.57
N ALA A 534 17.89 20.55 -8.81
CA ALA A 534 19.20 20.02 -8.43
C ALA A 534 19.28 19.69 -6.92
N LYS A 535 18.60 20.47 -6.07
CA LYS A 535 18.51 20.25 -4.63
C LYS A 535 17.89 18.89 -4.29
N VAL A 536 16.77 18.54 -4.91
CA VAL A 536 16.08 17.26 -4.72
C VAL A 536 16.85 16.12 -5.37
N LEU A 537 17.34 16.31 -6.60
CA LEU A 537 18.10 15.32 -7.34
C LEU A 537 19.36 14.86 -6.59
N ASN A 538 20.05 15.80 -5.93
CA ASN A 538 21.29 15.55 -5.20
C ASN A 538 21.08 15.22 -3.72
N ARG A 539 19.85 15.17 -3.26
CA ARG A 539 19.51 14.79 -1.90
C ARG A 539 19.97 13.36 -1.61
N LYS A 540 20.72 13.16 -0.53
CA LYS A 540 21.35 11.88 -0.17
C LYS A 540 20.74 11.21 1.04
N ASP A 541 20.18 12.01 1.95
CA ASP A 541 19.43 11.54 3.09
C ASP A 541 18.04 11.05 2.62
N LYS A 542 17.66 9.87 3.09
CA LYS A 542 16.28 9.44 2.99
C LYS A 542 15.59 9.78 4.30
N MET A 543 14.62 10.68 4.23
CA MET A 543 13.59 10.79 5.26
C MET A 543 12.31 10.14 4.70
N GLY A 544 11.75 9.19 5.46
CA GLY A 544 10.40 8.72 5.20
C GLY A 544 9.40 9.76 5.68
N PHE A 545 8.14 9.39 5.82
CA PHE A 545 7.15 10.20 6.56
C PHE A 545 7.54 10.19 8.05
N VAL A 546 8.60 10.93 8.41
CA VAL A 546 9.17 10.95 9.77
C VAL A 546 8.50 12.04 10.56
N THR A 547 7.90 11.66 11.67
CA THR A 547 7.33 12.58 12.66
C THR A 547 8.32 12.80 13.81
N PRO A 548 8.22 13.88 14.58
CA PRO A 548 9.12 14.17 15.70
C PRO A 548 8.78 13.32 16.95
N GLU A 549 8.62 12.00 16.80
CA GLU A 549 8.22 11.07 17.88
C GLU A 549 9.10 11.23 19.14
N ALA A 550 10.42 11.34 18.97
CA ALA A 550 11.32 11.49 20.10
C ALA A 550 11.10 12.78 20.89
N VAL A 551 10.60 13.83 20.24
CA VAL A 551 10.21 15.10 20.90
C VAL A 551 8.87 14.88 21.60
N TRP A 552 7.89 14.33 20.91
CA TRP A 552 6.55 14.08 21.43
C TRP A 552 6.55 13.15 22.65
N VAL A 553 7.35 12.08 22.63
CA VAL A 553 7.50 11.16 23.77
C VAL A 553 7.97 11.89 25.04
N LYS A 554 8.86 12.87 24.92
CA LYS A 554 9.34 13.66 26.06
C LYS A 554 8.31 14.67 26.54
N GLU A 555 7.68 15.40 25.62
CA GLU A 555 6.70 16.45 25.95
C GLU A 555 5.43 15.88 26.59
N TYR A 556 4.99 14.72 26.15
CA TYR A 556 3.74 14.09 26.61
C TYR A 556 3.97 12.83 27.44
N SER A 557 5.14 12.70 28.05
CA SER A 557 5.55 11.50 28.77
C SER A 557 4.57 11.04 29.86
N ALA A 558 4.00 11.96 30.62
CA ALA A 558 3.03 11.65 31.67
C ALA A 558 1.72 11.04 31.08
N GLN A 559 1.23 11.60 29.98
CA GLN A 559 0.03 11.10 29.32
C GLN A 559 0.29 9.73 28.68
N LEU A 560 1.38 9.59 27.93
CA LEU A 560 1.77 8.33 27.30
C LEU A 560 1.97 7.21 28.33
N ARG A 561 2.57 7.53 29.49
CA ARG A 561 2.71 6.59 30.60
C ARG A 561 1.36 6.10 31.10
N SER A 562 0.42 7.02 31.33
CA SER A 562 -0.95 6.68 31.76
C SER A 562 -1.67 5.81 30.72
N ASP A 563 -1.47 6.09 29.42
CA ASP A 563 -2.08 5.30 28.37
C ASP A 563 -1.47 3.89 28.24
N LEU A 564 -0.15 3.75 28.49
CA LEU A 564 0.49 2.42 28.60
C LEU A 564 -0.05 1.61 29.79
N GLU A 565 -0.28 2.24 30.95
CA GLU A 565 -0.89 1.56 32.11
C GLU A 565 -2.31 1.06 31.77
N LYS A 566 -3.12 1.87 31.08
CA LYS A 566 -4.44 1.45 30.60
C LYS A 566 -4.31 0.32 29.58
N ALA A 567 -3.36 0.43 28.63
CA ALA A 567 -3.13 -0.58 27.62
C ALA A 567 -2.78 -1.94 28.24
N VAL A 568 -1.95 -1.96 29.29
CA VAL A 568 -1.66 -3.19 30.06
C VAL A 568 -2.95 -3.79 30.63
N ALA A 569 -3.79 -2.96 31.24
CA ALA A 569 -5.04 -3.42 31.87
C ALA A 569 -6.04 -4.03 30.88
N ILE A 570 -6.14 -3.48 29.65
CA ILE A 570 -7.11 -3.93 28.64
C ILE A 570 -6.54 -4.93 27.62
N SER A 571 -5.22 -5.22 27.67
CA SER A 571 -4.54 -6.06 26.67
C SER A 571 -4.90 -7.55 26.72
N ASN A 572 -5.81 -7.98 27.58
CA ASN A 572 -6.11 -9.40 27.82
C ASN A 572 -4.84 -10.26 28.06
N GLY A 573 -3.83 -9.67 28.70
CA GLY A 573 -2.58 -10.34 29.04
C GLY A 573 -1.56 -10.45 27.92
N PHE A 574 -1.74 -9.78 26.79
CA PHE A 574 -0.70 -9.73 25.75
C PHE A 574 0.55 -8.97 26.19
N ILE A 575 0.38 -7.89 26.93
CA ILE A 575 1.47 -7.08 27.47
C ILE A 575 1.38 -6.96 28.99
N ASN A 576 2.51 -6.70 29.63
CA ASN A 576 2.62 -6.57 31.08
C ASN A 576 3.28 -5.25 31.49
N GLN A 577 3.39 -5.03 32.82
CA GLN A 577 3.84 -3.77 33.42
C GLN A 577 5.30 -3.38 33.04
N HIS A 578 6.14 -4.32 32.61
CA HIS A 578 7.51 -4.00 32.20
C HIS A 578 7.57 -3.03 31.00
N ILE A 579 6.50 -2.92 30.19
CA ILE A 579 6.44 -1.90 29.12
C ILE A 579 6.47 -0.47 29.69
N VAL A 580 5.80 -0.24 30.83
CA VAL A 580 5.78 1.06 31.50
C VAL A 580 7.16 1.37 32.08
N GLU A 581 7.79 0.37 32.74
CA GLU A 581 9.15 0.53 33.25
C GLU A 581 10.17 0.80 32.13
N LYS A 582 10.03 0.13 31.00
CA LYS A 582 10.87 0.38 29.82
C LYS A 582 10.65 1.77 29.26
N PHE A 583 9.41 2.22 29.16
CA PHE A 583 9.06 3.58 28.73
C PHE A 583 9.72 4.63 29.65
N ASP A 584 9.65 4.45 30.97
CA ASP A 584 10.26 5.35 31.94
C ASP A 584 11.78 5.46 31.69
N ARG A 585 12.49 4.31 31.45
CA ARG A 585 13.92 4.31 31.11
C ARG A 585 14.24 5.05 29.80
N VAL A 586 13.38 4.90 28.77
CA VAL A 586 13.52 5.63 27.49
C VAL A 586 13.37 7.13 27.68
N VAL A 587 12.37 7.56 28.44
CA VAL A 587 12.12 9.00 28.74
C VAL A 587 13.29 9.61 29.52
N GLU A 588 13.89 8.85 30.46
CA GLU A 588 15.05 9.26 31.26
C GLU A 588 16.37 9.21 30.48
N GLY A 589 16.37 8.69 29.25
CA GLY A 589 17.57 8.56 28.42
C GLY A 589 18.55 7.45 28.90
N ARG A 590 18.01 6.44 29.58
CA ARG A 590 18.78 5.26 30.09
C ARG A 590 18.72 4.07 29.09
N GLU A 591 17.87 4.14 28.07
CA GLU A 591 17.76 3.20 26.95
C GLU A 591 17.64 3.92 25.60
#